data_af23b8642f94e7a0898479c86d63c795
#
_entry.id   af23b8642f94e7a0898479c86d63c795
#
_cell.length_a   1.000
_cell.length_b   1.000
_cell.length_c   1.000
_cell.angle_alpha   90.00
_cell.angle_beta   90.00
_cell.angle_gamma   90.00
#
_symmetry.space_group_name_H-M   'P 1'
#
loop_
_entity.id
_entity.type
_entity.pdbx_description
1 polymer ?
#
loop_
_entity_poly.entity_id
_entity_poly.type
_entity_poly.pdbx_seq_one_letter_code
_entity_poly.pdbx_strand_id
1 'polypeptide(L)'
;MRAVQGVIVAAVSISVLALSPALAYAGDDPQPVNFTHNVVDAPAPVAGAVFGSGPAVKTGTAICTTAAEVTANVNTDCETTSAGPHNETSIAVNPTNPQNMIGGANDYQIGLNAGGHVSESIESRAHVTFDGGKTWSMFPLFSNSAYQATGDPAVAFDAHGHAYYATLGFRFVGPLNAQNPDVLVSNSGDGGKTWNVVRVAAGSGNETSVGDLLDKEYIAAWGDGNAIVTYGDFRLGQKGAVLSARIYSSVTHDGGSSWSKPVVISGSLDQAFVSVPVVAADGHIYVSFLNTTDLATGRDDYEVVQVSPATGAPVAAPVKVATVIDGATDYPLAFGRQTYQDSVFRTWAAGNIAADPTNPAHLAVVWSDMRDSATPAPSDPYTAKTNSDVIVSQSFNAGATWSAPTPLGLPGDQFMPWGVYDTSGHLRIGMFDRSVDPANHKYGYSVATETGAGTLTFTKAVVSTALSDPTTGDRWFPRTVNPAFPNATAFLGDYSNIAATADGGVVAYWTDMRNDATFAGATGHGEDAFFAKTG
;
A
#
# COMPACT_ATOMS: atom_id res chain seq x y z
N MET A 1 -11.64 -26.62 -29.10
CA MET A 1 -10.57 -25.77 -28.59
C MET A 1 -11.13 -25.07 -27.38
N ARG A 2 -10.79 -25.54 -26.21
CA ARG A 2 -11.24 -24.94 -24.93
C ARG A 2 -10.16 -23.95 -24.52
N ALA A 3 -10.51 -22.67 -24.46
CA ALA A 3 -9.67 -21.66 -23.85
C ALA A 3 -9.56 -21.98 -22.36
N VAL A 4 -8.36 -22.30 -21.91
CA VAL A 4 -8.05 -22.37 -20.49
C VAL A 4 -7.80 -20.93 -20.05
N GLN A 5 -8.76 -20.37 -19.33
CA GLN A 5 -8.60 -19.08 -18.67
C GLN A 5 -7.61 -19.27 -17.51
N GLY A 6 -6.41 -18.75 -17.67
CA GLY A 6 -5.47 -18.63 -16.58
C GLY A 6 -5.98 -17.56 -15.63
N VAL A 7 -6.33 -17.92 -14.41
CA VAL A 7 -6.60 -16.99 -13.34
C VAL A 7 -5.28 -16.72 -12.65
N ILE A 8 -4.86 -15.51 -12.77
CA ILE A 8 -3.72 -14.99 -12.03
C ILE A 8 -4.15 -14.74 -10.62
N VAL A 9 -3.28 -15.10 -9.70
CA VAL A 9 -3.28 -14.58 -8.35
C VAL A 9 -2.86 -13.10 -8.38
N ALA A 10 -3.47 -12.32 -9.21
CA ALA A 10 -3.57 -10.88 -9.03
C ALA A 10 -4.74 -10.59 -8.07
N ALA A 11 -4.98 -11.51 -7.14
CA ALA A 11 -6.05 -11.38 -6.15
C ALA A 11 -5.86 -10.13 -5.30
N VAL A 12 -4.62 -9.74 -5.04
CA VAL A 12 -4.31 -8.50 -4.32
C VAL A 12 -4.72 -7.24 -5.08
N SER A 13 -4.86 -7.32 -6.37
CA SER A 13 -5.24 -6.17 -7.19
C SER A 13 -6.72 -6.11 -7.58
N ILE A 14 -7.51 -7.09 -7.21
CA ILE A 14 -8.91 -7.19 -7.64
C ILE A 14 -9.82 -6.33 -6.79
N SER A 15 -9.40 -6.05 -5.59
CA SER A 15 -10.28 -5.63 -4.53
C SER A 15 -10.97 -4.29 -4.74
N VAL A 16 -10.39 -3.36 -5.44
CA VAL A 16 -10.98 -2.01 -5.50
C VAL A 16 -11.65 -1.68 -6.83
N LEU A 17 -11.67 -2.62 -7.74
CA LEU A 17 -12.38 -2.47 -9.01
C LEU A 17 -13.88 -2.15 -8.86
N ALA A 18 -14.44 -2.50 -7.73
CA ALA A 18 -15.87 -2.38 -7.51
C ALA A 18 -16.32 -1.00 -7.02
N LEU A 19 -15.39 -0.12 -6.62
CA LEU A 19 -15.77 1.17 -6.02
C LEU A 19 -15.81 2.35 -6.98
N SER A 20 -15.29 2.21 -8.19
CA SER A 20 -15.55 3.23 -9.19
C SER A 20 -16.91 2.97 -9.83
N PRO A 21 -17.95 3.78 -9.56
CA PRO A 21 -19.25 3.65 -10.20
C PRO A 21 -19.19 3.83 -11.71
N ALA A 22 -18.10 4.39 -12.23
CA ALA A 22 -17.81 4.45 -13.65
C ALA A 22 -17.77 3.06 -14.34
N LEU A 23 -17.73 1.96 -13.56
CA LEU A 23 -17.83 0.59 -14.08
C LEU A 23 -19.28 0.16 -14.38
N ALA A 24 -20.28 0.97 -14.09
CA ALA A 24 -21.64 0.77 -14.57
C ALA A 24 -21.82 1.25 -16.02
N TYR A 25 -20.73 1.50 -16.76
CA TYR A 25 -20.83 1.76 -18.17
C TYR A 25 -21.14 0.44 -18.91
N ALA A 26 -22.44 0.24 -19.18
CA ALA A 26 -22.94 -0.82 -20.04
C ALA A 26 -22.51 -0.52 -21.48
N GLY A 27 -21.39 -1.08 -21.89
CA GLY A 27 -20.92 -0.98 -23.27
C GLY A 27 -19.61 -1.74 -23.39
N ASP A 28 -19.70 -2.95 -23.88
CA ASP A 28 -18.64 -3.91 -24.13
C ASP A 28 -17.96 -4.45 -22.85
N ASP A 29 -18.30 -5.70 -22.57
CA ASP A 29 -17.68 -6.59 -21.59
C ASP A 29 -16.16 -6.35 -21.56
N PRO A 30 -15.57 -5.79 -20.50
CA PRO A 30 -14.12 -5.64 -20.44
C PRO A 30 -13.55 -7.03 -20.56
N GLN A 31 -12.93 -7.31 -21.71
CA GLN A 31 -12.29 -8.58 -21.96
C GLN A 31 -11.44 -8.91 -20.74
N PRO A 32 -11.58 -10.11 -20.18
CA PRO A 32 -10.80 -10.50 -19.02
C PRO A 32 -9.34 -10.20 -19.34
N VAL A 33 -8.68 -9.58 -18.40
CA VAL A 33 -7.28 -9.19 -18.48
C VAL A 33 -6.48 -10.43 -18.88
N ASN A 34 -6.24 -10.61 -20.16
CA ASN A 34 -5.30 -11.60 -20.65
C ASN A 34 -3.90 -11.08 -20.36
N PHE A 35 -3.41 -11.42 -19.19
CA PHE A 35 -1.99 -11.41 -18.98
C PHE A 35 -1.41 -12.44 -19.95
N THR A 36 -0.63 -12.01 -20.90
CA THR A 36 -0.05 -12.85 -21.96
C THR A 36 1.09 -13.72 -21.46
N HIS A 37 1.19 -13.95 -20.18
CA HIS A 37 2.05 -14.98 -19.62
C HIS A 37 1.16 -16.17 -19.29
N ASN A 38 1.55 -17.33 -19.78
CA ASN A 38 0.98 -18.60 -19.37
C ASN A 38 1.28 -18.80 -17.88
N VAL A 39 0.49 -18.17 -17.03
CA VAL A 39 0.49 -18.48 -15.61
C VAL A 39 -0.17 -19.83 -15.49
N VAL A 40 0.61 -20.78 -15.16
CA VAL A 40 0.16 -22.14 -14.97
C VAL A 40 0.48 -22.53 -13.55
N ASP A 41 -0.58 -22.93 -12.89
CA ASP A 41 -0.57 -23.64 -11.63
C ASP A 41 -0.02 -22.86 -10.43
N ALA A 42 -0.93 -22.14 -9.76
CA ALA A 42 -0.80 -22.02 -8.31
C ALA A 42 -0.49 -23.42 -7.75
N PRO A 43 0.45 -23.57 -6.82
CA PRO A 43 0.75 -24.89 -6.25
C PRO A 43 -0.55 -25.53 -5.80
N ALA A 44 -0.79 -26.77 -6.24
CA ALA A 44 -1.99 -27.48 -5.89
C ALA A 44 -2.20 -27.41 -4.38
N PRO A 45 -3.41 -27.03 -3.89
CA PRO A 45 -3.64 -26.95 -2.47
C PRO A 45 -3.27 -28.28 -1.85
N VAL A 46 -2.42 -28.26 -0.84
CA VAL A 46 -2.10 -29.47 -0.07
C VAL A 46 -3.39 -29.89 0.61
N ALA A 47 -3.99 -30.96 0.14
CA ALA A 47 -5.20 -31.50 0.71
C ALA A 47 -4.94 -31.83 2.18
N GLY A 48 -5.63 -31.16 3.11
CA GLY A 48 -5.60 -31.50 4.51
C GLY A 48 -5.19 -30.40 5.49
N ALA A 49 -5.06 -29.14 5.07
CA ALA A 49 -4.79 -28.04 6.01
C ALA A 49 -6.02 -27.84 6.93
N VAL A 50 -5.96 -28.41 8.11
CA VAL A 50 -6.92 -28.14 9.18
C VAL A 50 -6.56 -26.78 9.77
N PHE A 51 -7.46 -25.81 9.64
CA PHE A 51 -7.37 -24.52 10.32
C PHE A 51 -7.54 -24.74 11.84
N GLY A 52 -6.48 -25.12 12.50
CA GLY A 52 -6.40 -25.10 13.95
C GLY A 52 -5.60 -23.87 14.36
N SER A 53 -5.92 -23.31 15.51
CA SER A 53 -5.05 -22.42 16.26
C SER A 53 -3.79 -23.21 16.71
N GLY A 54 -3.01 -23.66 15.73
CA GLY A 54 -1.72 -24.30 15.99
C GLY A 54 -0.71 -23.23 16.41
N PRO A 55 0.30 -23.62 17.22
CA PRO A 55 1.34 -22.68 17.61
C PRO A 55 2.01 -22.12 16.34
N ALA A 56 2.18 -20.80 16.33
CA ALA A 56 2.90 -20.10 15.29
C ALA A 56 4.28 -20.74 15.09
N VAL A 57 4.64 -21.05 13.86
CA VAL A 57 5.97 -21.55 13.56
C VAL A 57 6.94 -20.38 13.64
N LYS A 58 7.79 -20.38 14.65
CA LYS A 58 8.88 -19.41 14.75
C LYS A 58 9.89 -19.68 13.66
N THR A 59 10.01 -18.76 12.72
CA THR A 59 11.07 -18.79 11.71
C THR A 59 12.11 -17.76 12.14
N GLY A 60 13.33 -18.15 12.44
CA GLY A 60 14.41 -17.24 12.84
C GLY A 60 15.55 -17.22 11.85
N THR A 61 15.38 -17.90 10.71
CA THR A 61 16.39 -17.99 9.67
C THR A 61 16.00 -17.09 8.51
N ALA A 62 16.89 -16.17 8.15
CA ALA A 62 16.71 -15.36 6.95
C ALA A 62 16.71 -16.24 5.70
N ILE A 63 15.85 -15.89 4.76
CA ILE A 63 15.81 -16.50 3.41
C ILE A 63 17.13 -16.18 2.70
N CYS A 64 17.52 -14.92 2.73
CA CYS A 64 18.78 -14.41 2.18
C CYS A 64 19.17 -13.10 2.88
N THR A 65 20.33 -12.57 2.55
CA THR A 65 20.81 -11.26 3.05
C THR A 65 21.59 -10.57 1.92
N THR A 66 21.36 -9.27 1.71
CA THR A 66 22.08 -8.47 0.72
C THR A 66 23.55 -8.35 1.09
N ALA A 67 24.40 -8.05 0.11
CA ALA A 67 25.71 -7.50 0.39
C ALA A 67 25.60 -6.16 1.12
N ALA A 68 26.62 -5.79 1.89
CA ALA A 68 26.64 -4.49 2.53
C ALA A 68 26.83 -3.39 1.49
N GLU A 69 25.91 -2.42 1.49
CA GLU A 69 25.95 -1.26 0.62
C GLU A 69 26.01 0.04 1.44
N VAL A 70 26.75 1.01 0.91
CA VAL A 70 26.88 2.37 1.46
C VAL A 70 26.48 3.42 0.41
N THR A 71 25.71 3.00 -0.58
CA THR A 71 25.19 3.87 -1.64
C THR A 71 24.03 4.71 -1.11
N ALA A 72 23.71 5.80 -1.82
CA ALA A 72 22.57 6.66 -1.44
C ALA A 72 21.22 5.93 -1.54
N ASN A 73 21.11 4.92 -2.42
CA ASN A 73 19.94 4.07 -2.55
C ASN A 73 20.37 2.60 -2.45
N VAL A 74 19.72 1.83 -1.61
CA VAL A 74 19.99 0.41 -1.37
C VAL A 74 18.81 -0.41 -1.83
N ASN A 75 19.03 -1.36 -2.74
CA ASN A 75 18.05 -2.38 -3.05
C ASN A 75 17.95 -3.35 -1.86
N THR A 76 16.77 -3.52 -1.30
CA THR A 76 16.56 -4.38 -0.13
C THR A 76 16.22 -5.82 -0.50
N ASP A 77 15.96 -6.10 -1.78
CA ASP A 77 15.82 -7.45 -2.28
C ASP A 77 17.17 -8.17 -2.29
N CYS A 78 17.23 -9.31 -1.64
CA CYS A 78 18.41 -10.16 -1.59
C CYS A 78 18.28 -11.42 -2.45
N GLU A 79 17.16 -11.62 -3.12
CA GLU A 79 16.92 -12.79 -3.96
C GLU A 79 17.44 -12.57 -5.38
N THR A 80 18.65 -13.03 -5.64
CA THR A 80 19.28 -12.90 -6.98
C THR A 80 18.66 -13.79 -8.05
N THR A 81 17.80 -14.72 -7.69
CA THR A 81 17.17 -15.69 -8.60
C THR A 81 15.72 -15.38 -8.89
N SER A 82 15.06 -14.56 -8.06
CA SER A 82 13.70 -14.09 -8.29
C SER A 82 13.73 -12.84 -9.16
N ALA A 83 12.90 -12.84 -10.20
CA ALA A 83 12.66 -11.66 -11.03
C ALA A 83 11.30 -11.05 -10.72
N GLY A 84 10.74 -11.37 -9.56
CA GLY A 84 9.42 -10.92 -9.13
C GLY A 84 9.45 -9.46 -8.69
N PRO A 85 8.37 -8.71 -8.90
CA PRO A 85 8.27 -7.34 -8.45
C PRO A 85 8.14 -7.23 -6.93
N HIS A 86 8.58 -6.07 -6.41
CA HIS A 86 8.37 -5.64 -5.04
C HIS A 86 7.65 -4.29 -5.05
N ASN A 87 6.41 -4.26 -4.62
CA ASN A 87 5.62 -3.02 -4.59
C ASN A 87 4.77 -2.90 -3.32
N GLU A 88 4.02 -1.80 -3.20
CA GLU A 88 3.26 -1.47 -1.99
C GLU A 88 4.14 -1.44 -0.74
N THR A 89 5.21 -0.66 -0.82
CA THR A 89 6.26 -0.64 0.21
C THR A 89 5.82 0.06 1.49
N SER A 90 6.14 -0.53 2.63
CA SER A 90 5.89 0.03 3.97
C SER A 90 7.17 -0.08 4.82
N ILE A 91 7.48 0.92 5.66
CA ILE A 91 8.69 0.91 6.49
C ILE A 91 8.41 1.46 7.90
N ALA A 92 9.05 0.86 8.91
CA ALA A 92 9.07 1.34 10.27
C ALA A 92 10.48 1.29 10.87
N VAL A 93 10.80 2.28 11.70
CA VAL A 93 12.06 2.37 12.45
C VAL A 93 11.80 1.99 13.91
N ASN A 94 12.63 1.10 14.45
CA ASN A 94 12.54 0.70 15.86
C ASN A 94 12.93 1.89 16.76
N PRO A 95 12.03 2.41 17.60
CA PRO A 95 12.32 3.59 18.41
C PRO A 95 13.36 3.33 19.52
N THR A 96 13.56 2.05 19.90
CA THR A 96 14.56 1.68 20.91
C THR A 96 15.93 1.34 20.30
N ASN A 97 15.98 1.11 18.98
CA ASN A 97 17.19 0.81 18.24
C ASN A 97 17.10 1.32 16.80
N PRO A 98 17.51 2.55 16.50
CA PRO A 98 17.40 3.13 15.15
C PRO A 98 18.22 2.41 14.06
N GLN A 99 19.10 1.47 14.42
CA GLN A 99 19.78 0.63 13.46
C GLN A 99 18.90 -0.55 12.98
N ASN A 100 17.81 -0.84 13.71
CA ASN A 100 16.84 -1.85 13.34
C ASN A 100 15.63 -1.18 12.66
N MET A 101 15.35 -1.60 11.45
CA MET A 101 14.19 -1.17 10.67
C MET A 101 13.58 -2.39 10.01
N ILE A 102 12.29 -2.31 9.75
CA ILE A 102 11.56 -3.35 9.03
C ILE A 102 10.87 -2.69 7.84
N GLY A 103 11.18 -3.20 6.65
CA GLY A 103 10.44 -2.94 5.42
C GLY A 103 9.49 -4.09 5.12
N GLY A 104 8.38 -3.78 4.47
CA GLY A 104 7.44 -4.73 3.91
C GLY A 104 7.18 -4.41 2.45
N ALA A 105 6.97 -5.41 1.63
CA ALA A 105 6.56 -5.28 0.24
C ALA A 105 5.66 -6.45 -0.14
N ASN A 106 4.84 -6.27 -1.16
CA ASN A 106 4.34 -7.38 -1.95
C ASN A 106 5.55 -7.99 -2.66
N ASP A 107 5.86 -9.21 -2.36
CA ASP A 107 7.02 -9.92 -2.86
C ASP A 107 6.52 -11.03 -3.81
N TYR A 108 6.65 -10.79 -5.11
CA TYR A 108 6.21 -11.73 -6.13
C TYR A 108 7.33 -12.71 -6.43
N GLN A 109 7.11 -13.97 -6.13
CA GLN A 109 8.04 -15.05 -6.38
C GLN A 109 7.73 -15.72 -7.71
N ILE A 110 8.69 -15.72 -8.63
CA ILE A 110 8.57 -16.36 -9.93
C ILE A 110 9.50 -17.57 -9.99
N GLY A 111 8.96 -18.70 -10.36
CA GLY A 111 9.71 -19.92 -10.59
C GLY A 111 9.25 -20.68 -11.82
N LEU A 112 9.99 -21.74 -12.16
CA LEU A 112 9.53 -22.77 -13.09
C LEU A 112 9.20 -24.02 -12.29
N ASN A 113 7.99 -24.55 -12.48
CA ASN A 113 7.65 -25.84 -11.91
C ASN A 113 8.36 -26.99 -12.66
N ALA A 114 8.24 -28.22 -12.15
CA ALA A 114 8.89 -29.39 -12.74
C ALA A 114 8.48 -29.69 -14.19
N GLY A 115 7.36 -29.12 -14.67
CA GLY A 115 6.89 -29.20 -16.04
C GLY A 115 7.43 -28.10 -16.95
N GLY A 116 8.27 -27.18 -16.44
CA GLY A 116 8.79 -26.02 -17.18
C GLY A 116 7.77 -24.90 -17.37
N HIS A 117 6.65 -24.93 -16.66
CA HIS A 117 5.68 -23.85 -16.64
C HIS A 117 6.01 -22.82 -15.56
N VAL A 118 5.70 -21.57 -15.80
CA VAL A 118 5.87 -20.50 -14.81
C VAL A 118 4.98 -20.79 -13.61
N SER A 119 5.56 -20.79 -12.43
CA SER A 119 4.84 -20.79 -11.15
C SER A 119 5.03 -19.43 -10.48
N GLU A 120 4.00 -18.97 -9.83
CA GLU A 120 3.94 -17.67 -9.20
C GLU A 120 3.36 -17.82 -7.80
N SER A 121 3.93 -17.11 -6.85
CA SER A 121 3.29 -16.83 -5.56
C SER A 121 3.53 -15.36 -5.22
N ILE A 122 2.64 -14.79 -4.43
CA ILE A 122 2.81 -13.47 -3.85
C ILE A 122 2.85 -13.65 -2.34
N GLU A 123 3.87 -13.10 -1.70
CA GLU A 123 4.06 -13.22 -0.27
C GLU A 123 4.43 -11.84 0.29
N SER A 124 3.95 -11.51 1.47
CA SER A 124 4.49 -10.42 2.25
C SER A 124 5.65 -10.96 3.07
N ARG A 125 6.84 -10.39 2.89
CA ARG A 125 8.05 -10.77 3.61
C ARG A 125 8.59 -9.57 4.37
N ALA A 126 9.21 -9.83 5.52
CA ALA A 126 9.88 -8.79 6.29
C ALA A 126 11.31 -8.59 5.78
N HIS A 127 11.60 -7.43 5.25
CA HIS A 127 12.94 -6.96 4.93
C HIS A 127 13.50 -6.26 6.16
N VAL A 128 14.52 -6.82 6.79
CA VAL A 128 14.99 -6.37 8.10
C VAL A 128 16.46 -5.97 8.05
N THR A 129 16.76 -4.80 8.59
CA THR A 129 18.13 -4.34 8.81
C THR A 129 18.41 -4.20 10.31
N PHE A 130 19.67 -4.42 10.71
CA PHE A 130 20.19 -4.20 12.06
C PHE A 130 21.42 -3.30 12.09
N ASP A 131 21.76 -2.71 10.95
CA ASP A 131 22.95 -1.86 10.75
C ASP A 131 22.64 -0.51 10.10
N GLY A 132 21.36 -0.08 10.22
CA GLY A 132 20.90 1.21 9.73
C GLY A 132 20.71 1.25 8.21
N GLY A 133 20.39 0.13 7.60
CA GLY A 133 20.04 0.03 6.18
C GLY A 133 21.20 -0.33 5.25
N LYS A 134 22.39 -0.73 5.77
CA LYS A 134 23.53 -1.14 4.96
C LYS A 134 23.38 -2.56 4.43
N THR A 135 22.82 -3.46 5.24
CA THR A 135 22.44 -4.81 4.85
C THR A 135 20.98 -5.05 5.18
N TRP A 136 20.33 -5.85 4.35
CA TRP A 136 18.95 -6.25 4.53
C TRP A 136 18.81 -7.75 4.45
N SER A 137 18.06 -8.34 5.37
CA SER A 137 17.75 -9.76 5.40
C SER A 137 16.25 -9.95 5.23
N MET A 138 15.84 -10.87 4.40
CA MET A 138 14.44 -11.22 4.20
C MET A 138 14.03 -12.36 5.13
N PHE A 139 12.94 -12.18 5.86
CA PHE A 139 12.38 -13.19 6.74
C PHE A 139 10.94 -13.52 6.36
N PRO A 140 10.56 -14.82 6.35
CA PRO A 140 9.16 -15.18 6.15
C PRO A 140 8.36 -14.79 7.40
N LEU A 141 7.15 -14.28 7.19
CA LEU A 141 6.23 -13.94 8.30
C LEU A 141 5.61 -15.20 8.91
N PHE A 142 5.36 -16.21 8.09
CA PHE A 142 4.85 -17.51 8.53
C PHE A 142 5.25 -18.59 7.52
N SER A 143 5.31 -19.82 8.00
CA SER A 143 5.74 -20.97 7.20
C SER A 143 4.68 -22.05 7.19
N ASN A 144 3.42 -21.70 6.99
CA ASN A 144 2.39 -22.72 6.90
C ASN A 144 1.58 -22.58 5.60
N SER A 145 1.00 -23.69 5.17
CA SER A 145 0.15 -23.76 3.97
C SER A 145 -1.28 -23.27 4.21
N ALA A 146 -1.54 -22.54 5.30
CA ALA A 146 -2.89 -22.05 5.59
C ALA A 146 -3.30 -20.93 4.63
N TYR A 147 -2.32 -20.14 4.18
CA TYR A 147 -2.50 -19.09 3.18
C TYR A 147 -1.54 -19.34 2.02
N GLN A 148 -2.07 -19.32 0.82
CA GLN A 148 -1.30 -19.56 -0.40
C GLN A 148 -0.73 -18.28 -1.00
N ALA A 149 -1.26 -17.12 -0.59
CA ALA A 149 -0.73 -15.82 -0.95
C ALA A 149 -0.96 -14.83 0.19
N THR A 150 -0.12 -13.80 0.27
CA THR A 150 -0.28 -12.67 1.19
C THR A 150 0.12 -11.37 0.50
N GLY A 151 -0.45 -10.25 0.90
CA GLY A 151 -0.17 -8.96 0.28
C GLY A 151 -0.56 -7.78 1.16
N ASP A 152 -0.40 -6.58 0.63
CA ASP A 152 -0.76 -5.31 1.24
C ASP A 152 -0.05 -5.08 2.60
N PRO A 153 1.30 -5.01 2.63
CA PRO A 153 2.04 -4.91 3.87
C PRO A 153 1.90 -3.54 4.56
N ALA A 154 1.69 -3.56 5.88
CA ALA A 154 1.83 -2.38 6.72
C ALA A 154 2.59 -2.72 8.00
N VAL A 155 3.63 -1.92 8.33
CA VAL A 155 4.53 -2.23 9.46
C VAL A 155 4.54 -1.12 10.50
N ALA A 156 4.66 -1.49 11.77
CA ALA A 156 4.79 -0.57 12.88
C ALA A 156 5.66 -1.15 14.00
N PHE A 157 6.27 -0.28 14.80
CA PHE A 157 6.86 -0.62 16.09
C PHE A 157 6.11 0.11 17.21
N ASP A 158 5.95 -0.55 18.37
CA ASP A 158 5.55 0.14 19.58
C ASP A 158 6.75 0.85 20.25
N ALA A 159 6.50 1.57 21.32
CA ALA A 159 7.54 2.35 22.01
C ALA A 159 8.63 1.48 22.67
N HIS A 160 8.42 0.18 22.80
CA HIS A 160 9.35 -0.78 23.42
C HIS A 160 10.07 -1.67 22.39
N GLY A 161 9.78 -1.45 21.10
CA GLY A 161 10.45 -2.15 20.01
C GLY A 161 9.82 -3.49 19.64
N HIS A 162 8.58 -3.77 20.06
CA HIS A 162 7.80 -4.86 19.49
C HIS A 162 7.34 -4.44 18.10
N ALA A 163 7.58 -5.31 17.13
CA ALA A 163 7.20 -5.09 15.75
C ALA A 163 5.87 -5.75 15.43
N TYR A 164 5.09 -5.09 14.58
CA TYR A 164 3.83 -5.57 14.04
C TYR A 164 3.85 -5.44 12.53
N TYR A 165 3.36 -6.46 11.84
CA TYR A 165 3.27 -6.52 10.39
C TYR A 165 1.86 -6.98 10.01
N ALA A 166 1.02 -6.06 9.55
CA ALA A 166 -0.30 -6.38 9.02
C ALA A 166 -0.19 -6.81 7.56
N THR A 167 -1.03 -7.76 7.14
CA THR A 167 -1.08 -8.25 5.76
C THR A 167 -2.41 -8.95 5.49
N LEU A 168 -2.85 -8.95 4.24
CA LEU A 168 -3.95 -9.78 3.77
C LEU A 168 -3.47 -11.22 3.58
N GLY A 169 -4.31 -12.18 3.94
CA GLY A 169 -4.03 -13.59 3.73
C GLY A 169 -5.08 -14.23 2.83
N PHE A 170 -4.65 -14.80 1.71
CA PHE A 170 -5.53 -15.40 0.70
C PHE A 170 -5.51 -16.91 0.78
N ARG A 171 -6.70 -17.50 0.70
CA ARG A 171 -6.91 -18.95 0.65
C ARG A 171 -7.53 -19.32 -0.68
N PHE A 172 -7.08 -20.40 -1.26
CA PHE A 172 -7.63 -20.92 -2.51
C PHE A 172 -8.40 -22.20 -2.28
N VAL A 173 -9.62 -22.25 -2.80
CA VAL A 173 -10.43 -23.46 -2.86
C VAL A 173 -10.42 -23.99 -4.29
N GLY A 174 -9.42 -24.83 -4.60
CA GLY A 174 -9.14 -25.28 -5.97
C GLY A 174 -8.30 -24.26 -6.75
N PRO A 175 -7.84 -24.61 -7.95
CA PRO A 175 -6.79 -23.86 -8.67
C PRO A 175 -7.20 -22.47 -9.17
N LEU A 176 -8.45 -22.09 -9.04
CA LEU A 176 -8.98 -20.84 -9.64
C LEU A 176 -10.01 -20.13 -8.77
N ASN A 177 -10.09 -20.43 -7.50
CA ASN A 177 -11.11 -19.86 -6.62
C ASN A 177 -10.48 -19.32 -5.34
N ALA A 178 -9.99 -18.09 -5.43
CA ALA A 178 -9.53 -17.35 -4.26
C ALA A 178 -10.75 -16.99 -3.38
N GLN A 179 -10.65 -17.26 -2.09
CA GLN A 179 -11.57 -16.74 -1.11
C GLN A 179 -11.20 -15.28 -0.80
N ASN A 180 -12.19 -14.48 -0.40
CA ASN A 180 -11.93 -13.14 0.10
C ASN A 180 -10.95 -13.20 1.27
N PRO A 181 -9.97 -12.27 1.31
CA PRO A 181 -8.85 -12.39 2.24
C PRO A 181 -9.24 -12.20 3.70
N ASP A 182 -8.43 -12.80 4.56
CA ASP A 182 -8.41 -12.52 6.00
C ASP A 182 -7.43 -11.37 6.30
N VAL A 183 -7.68 -10.57 7.33
CA VAL A 183 -6.69 -9.65 7.89
C VAL A 183 -5.84 -10.39 8.92
N LEU A 184 -4.54 -10.40 8.69
CA LEU A 184 -3.53 -11.04 9.53
C LEU A 184 -2.63 -9.99 10.16
N VAL A 185 -2.17 -10.21 11.37
CA VAL A 185 -1.08 -9.45 11.99
C VAL A 185 -0.03 -10.42 12.51
N SER A 186 1.18 -10.27 12.02
CA SER A 186 2.37 -10.93 12.56
C SER A 186 3.04 -10.03 13.57
N ASN A 187 3.49 -10.57 14.72
CA ASN A 187 4.17 -9.83 15.77
C ASN A 187 5.54 -10.43 16.07
N SER A 188 6.51 -9.58 16.43
CA SER A 188 7.90 -9.95 16.68
C SER A 188 8.46 -9.18 17.88
N GLY A 189 9.08 -9.89 18.81
CA GLY A 189 9.78 -9.31 19.98
C GLY A 189 11.31 -9.27 19.79
N ASP A 190 11.85 -9.62 18.63
CA ASP A 190 13.29 -9.73 18.37
C ASP A 190 13.76 -8.88 17.18
N GLY A 191 12.98 -7.83 16.88
CA GLY A 191 13.31 -6.88 15.81
C GLY A 191 13.03 -7.39 14.41
N GLY A 192 12.14 -8.37 14.25
CA GLY A 192 11.69 -8.87 12.94
C GLY A 192 12.37 -10.17 12.47
N LYS A 193 13.10 -10.88 13.34
CA LYS A 193 13.71 -12.17 12.97
C LYS A 193 12.73 -13.33 13.11
N THR A 194 11.91 -13.32 14.16
CA THR A 194 10.89 -14.34 14.39
C THR A 194 9.52 -13.72 14.53
N TRP A 195 8.52 -14.38 13.96
CA TRP A 195 7.17 -13.85 13.88
C TRP A 195 6.13 -14.84 14.40
N ASN A 196 5.10 -14.30 15.06
CA ASN A 196 3.89 -15.05 15.39
C ASN A 196 2.72 -14.39 14.67
N VAL A 197 1.96 -15.15 13.89
CA VAL A 197 0.82 -14.64 13.13
C VAL A 197 -0.50 -14.88 13.84
N VAL A 198 -1.35 -13.88 13.85
CA VAL A 198 -2.73 -13.95 14.37
C VAL A 198 -3.69 -13.46 13.31
N ARG A 199 -4.77 -14.21 13.08
CA ARG A 199 -5.89 -13.75 12.26
C ARG A 199 -6.77 -12.81 13.08
N VAL A 200 -6.82 -11.54 12.68
CA VAL A 200 -7.60 -10.49 13.34
C VAL A 200 -9.05 -10.50 12.86
N ALA A 201 -9.25 -10.63 11.56
CA ALA A 201 -10.57 -10.68 10.94
C ALA A 201 -10.60 -11.70 9.81
N ALA A 202 -11.77 -12.27 9.57
CA ALA A 202 -11.99 -13.27 8.55
C ALA A 202 -12.85 -12.71 7.41
N GLY A 203 -12.33 -12.77 6.19
CA GLY A 203 -13.15 -12.58 5.00
C GLY A 203 -14.10 -13.75 4.76
N SER A 204 -15.11 -13.53 3.94
CA SER A 204 -16.09 -14.55 3.60
C SER A 204 -16.49 -14.48 2.14
N GLY A 205 -16.84 -15.64 1.56
CA GLY A 205 -17.18 -15.74 0.14
C GLY A 205 -15.96 -15.63 -0.77
N ASN A 206 -16.16 -15.15 -1.98
CA ASN A 206 -15.13 -14.85 -2.97
C ASN A 206 -15.60 -13.65 -3.81
N GLU A 207 -14.74 -13.12 -4.68
CA GLU A 207 -14.99 -11.94 -5.50
C GLU A 207 -16.27 -12.00 -6.37
N THR A 208 -16.83 -13.17 -6.60
CA THR A 208 -18.04 -13.35 -7.42
C THR A 208 -19.26 -13.78 -6.60
N SER A 209 -19.08 -14.01 -5.30
CA SER A 209 -20.13 -14.47 -4.40
C SER A 209 -20.47 -13.44 -3.33
N VAL A 210 -21.63 -13.61 -2.71
CA VAL A 210 -22.01 -12.82 -1.53
C VAL A 210 -21.03 -13.09 -0.39
N GLY A 211 -20.49 -12.04 0.21
CA GLY A 211 -19.52 -12.16 1.29
C GLY A 211 -18.89 -10.83 1.70
N ASP A 212 -17.88 -10.92 2.52
CA ASP A 212 -17.14 -9.80 3.05
C ASP A 212 -15.71 -9.86 2.49
N LEU A 213 -15.33 -8.90 1.67
CA LEU A 213 -13.99 -8.73 1.14
C LEU A 213 -13.27 -7.71 2.03
N LEU A 214 -12.25 -8.17 2.75
CA LEU A 214 -11.42 -7.31 3.59
C LEU A 214 -10.23 -6.81 2.78
N ASP A 215 -9.89 -5.52 2.94
CA ASP A 215 -8.86 -4.90 2.10
C ASP A 215 -8.23 -3.68 2.75
N LYS A 216 -6.99 -3.34 2.32
CA LYS A 216 -6.26 -2.14 2.68
C LYS A 216 -6.14 -1.95 4.19
N GLU A 217 -5.59 -2.96 4.84
CA GLU A 217 -5.28 -2.89 6.25
C GLU A 217 -4.03 -2.06 6.53
N TYR A 218 -4.11 -1.22 7.55
CA TYR A 218 -2.99 -0.46 8.07
C TYR A 218 -2.89 -0.60 9.58
N ILE A 219 -1.67 -0.43 10.13
CA ILE A 219 -1.37 -0.65 11.53
C ILE A 219 -0.64 0.53 12.15
N ALA A 220 -0.97 0.86 13.39
CA ALA A 220 -0.18 1.75 14.24
C ALA A 220 -0.01 1.12 15.61
N ALA A 221 1.12 1.41 16.27
CA ALA A 221 1.44 0.82 17.58
C ALA A 221 1.93 1.90 18.55
N TRP A 222 1.73 1.64 19.85
CA TRP A 222 2.08 2.61 20.91
C TRP A 222 2.36 1.90 22.25
N GLY A 223 3.00 2.64 23.16
CA GLY A 223 3.26 2.15 24.52
C GLY A 223 4.04 0.85 24.53
N ASP A 224 3.58 -0.11 25.31
CA ASP A 224 4.15 -1.45 25.46
C ASP A 224 3.09 -2.49 25.12
N GLY A 225 3.26 -3.18 23.98
CA GLY A 225 2.36 -4.23 23.52
C GLY A 225 1.01 -3.77 22.98
N ASN A 226 0.85 -2.48 22.64
CA ASN A 226 -0.41 -1.98 22.10
C ASN A 226 -0.30 -1.70 20.60
N ALA A 227 -1.33 -2.11 19.84
CA ALA A 227 -1.48 -1.76 18.44
C ALA A 227 -2.95 -1.69 18.04
N ILE A 228 -3.21 -0.98 16.95
CA ILE A 228 -4.49 -0.93 16.25
C ILE A 228 -4.27 -1.28 14.79
N VAL A 229 -5.10 -2.17 14.25
CA VAL A 229 -5.22 -2.41 12.82
C VAL A 229 -6.58 -1.89 12.34
N THR A 230 -6.58 -1.19 11.20
CA THR A 230 -7.79 -0.72 10.53
C THR A 230 -7.85 -1.31 9.12
N TYR A 231 -9.04 -1.52 8.58
CA TYR A 231 -9.22 -2.10 7.25
C TYR A 231 -10.61 -1.79 6.71
N GLY A 232 -10.75 -1.85 5.38
CA GLY A 232 -12.03 -1.80 4.70
C GLY A 232 -12.70 -3.16 4.68
N ASP A 233 -14.02 -3.20 4.91
CA ASP A 233 -14.88 -4.36 4.70
C ASP A 233 -15.89 -4.03 3.61
N PHE A 234 -15.68 -4.61 2.43
CA PHE A 234 -16.56 -4.49 1.28
C PHE A 234 -17.58 -5.61 1.31
N ARG A 235 -18.81 -5.27 1.64
CA ARG A 235 -19.94 -6.19 1.58
C ARG A 235 -20.32 -6.46 0.14
N LEU A 236 -20.00 -7.65 -0.34
CA LEU A 236 -20.29 -8.06 -1.71
C LEU A 236 -21.67 -8.69 -1.83
N GLY A 237 -22.38 -8.32 -2.88
CA GLY A 237 -23.58 -8.97 -3.37
C GLY A 237 -23.27 -9.98 -4.47
N GLN A 238 -24.32 -10.39 -5.20
CA GLN A 238 -24.16 -11.30 -6.33
C GLN A 238 -23.28 -10.67 -7.42
N LYS A 239 -22.42 -11.48 -8.04
CA LYS A 239 -21.50 -11.11 -9.12
C LYS A 239 -20.51 -10.00 -8.72
N GLY A 240 -20.12 -9.94 -7.45
CA GLY A 240 -19.14 -8.97 -6.97
C GLY A 240 -19.65 -7.54 -6.84
N ALA A 241 -20.96 -7.30 -6.90
CA ALA A 241 -21.50 -5.96 -6.69
C ALA A 241 -21.23 -5.50 -5.25
N VAL A 242 -20.59 -4.35 -5.07
CA VAL A 242 -20.39 -3.74 -3.74
C VAL A 242 -21.71 -3.17 -3.24
N LEU A 243 -22.19 -3.67 -2.12
CA LEU A 243 -23.42 -3.22 -1.47
C LEU A 243 -23.13 -2.13 -0.44
N SER A 244 -22.01 -2.22 0.23
CA SER A 244 -21.47 -1.20 1.14
C SER A 244 -19.99 -1.46 1.38
N ALA A 245 -19.26 -0.41 1.75
CA ALA A 245 -17.87 -0.48 2.18
C ALA A 245 -17.73 0.32 3.47
N ARG A 246 -17.20 -0.29 4.54
CA ARG A 246 -17.05 0.33 5.84
C ARG A 246 -15.68 0.10 6.42
N ILE A 247 -15.20 1.05 7.23
CA ILE A 247 -13.95 0.91 7.93
C ILE A 247 -14.18 0.27 9.29
N TYR A 248 -13.35 -0.74 9.58
CA TYR A 248 -13.30 -1.44 10.85
C TYR A 248 -11.94 -1.22 11.53
N SER A 249 -11.93 -1.39 12.84
CA SER A 249 -10.72 -1.43 13.67
C SER A 249 -10.74 -2.59 14.62
N SER A 250 -9.56 -3.07 14.99
CA SER A 250 -9.31 -3.98 16.11
C SER A 250 -8.07 -3.54 16.86
N VAL A 251 -8.03 -3.72 18.18
CA VAL A 251 -6.90 -3.35 19.05
C VAL A 251 -6.35 -4.56 19.79
N THR A 252 -5.07 -4.51 20.08
CA THR A 252 -4.36 -5.44 20.97
C THR A 252 -3.73 -4.67 22.13
N HIS A 253 -3.56 -5.33 23.29
CA HIS A 253 -2.88 -4.82 24.48
C HIS A 253 -1.92 -5.85 25.08
N ASP A 254 -1.61 -6.91 24.33
CA ASP A 254 -0.80 -8.04 24.77
C ASP A 254 0.29 -8.44 23.75
N GLY A 255 0.81 -7.44 23.05
CA GLY A 255 1.87 -7.63 22.05
C GLY A 255 1.39 -8.34 20.79
N GLY A 256 0.10 -8.22 20.44
CA GLY A 256 -0.47 -8.86 19.25
C GLY A 256 -0.83 -10.33 19.45
N SER A 257 -0.80 -10.84 20.68
CA SER A 257 -1.15 -12.24 20.97
C SER A 257 -2.66 -12.48 20.84
N SER A 258 -3.47 -11.47 21.15
CA SER A 258 -4.91 -11.44 20.92
C SER A 258 -5.41 -10.07 20.47
N TRP A 259 -6.54 -10.05 19.81
CA TRP A 259 -7.14 -8.84 19.24
C TRP A 259 -8.60 -8.71 19.66
N SER A 260 -9.07 -7.48 19.83
CA SER A 260 -10.48 -7.20 20.08
C SER A 260 -11.35 -7.62 18.90
N LYS A 261 -12.64 -7.81 19.14
CA LYS A 261 -13.58 -7.98 18.03
C LYS A 261 -13.60 -6.70 17.19
N PRO A 262 -13.70 -6.84 15.85
CA PRO A 262 -13.78 -5.69 14.95
C PRO A 262 -14.97 -4.77 15.28
N VAL A 263 -14.71 -3.45 15.19
CA VAL A 263 -15.71 -2.41 15.44
C VAL A 263 -15.76 -1.48 14.24
N VAL A 264 -16.97 -1.14 13.76
CA VAL A 264 -17.16 -0.15 12.68
C VAL A 264 -16.77 1.24 13.20
N ILE A 265 -15.89 1.94 12.47
CA ILE A 265 -15.45 3.30 12.81
C ILE A 265 -15.85 4.34 11.79
N SER A 266 -16.28 3.98 10.59
CA SER A 266 -16.79 4.92 9.57
C SER A 266 -18.20 5.45 9.87
N GLY A 267 -18.81 5.04 10.97
CA GLY A 267 -20.15 5.50 11.38
C GLY A 267 -21.24 5.12 10.39
N SER A 268 -21.95 6.11 9.86
CA SER A 268 -22.97 5.91 8.83
C SER A 268 -22.44 5.96 7.40
N LEU A 269 -21.15 6.27 7.21
CA LEU A 269 -20.51 6.25 5.89
C LEU A 269 -20.29 4.80 5.47
N ASP A 270 -20.81 4.44 4.30
CA ASP A 270 -20.88 3.07 3.81
C ASP A 270 -20.28 2.89 2.40
N GLN A 271 -19.51 3.88 1.95
CA GLN A 271 -18.67 3.84 0.75
C GLN A 271 -17.21 4.22 1.11
N ALA A 272 -16.75 3.77 2.29
CA ALA A 272 -15.48 4.14 2.88
C ALA A 272 -14.40 3.09 2.59
N PHE A 273 -13.17 3.55 2.30
CA PHE A 273 -12.04 2.69 1.96
C PHE A 273 -10.69 3.36 2.27
N VAL A 274 -9.60 2.59 2.21
CA VAL A 274 -8.21 3.03 2.47
C VAL A 274 -8.07 3.78 3.79
N SER A 275 -8.06 3.03 4.88
CA SER A 275 -7.96 3.61 6.22
C SER A 275 -6.54 3.55 6.76
N VAL A 276 -6.05 4.66 7.33
CA VAL A 276 -4.72 4.73 7.94
C VAL A 276 -4.82 5.28 9.37
N PRO A 277 -4.39 4.51 10.39
CA PRO A 277 -4.35 4.97 11.77
C PRO A 277 -3.05 5.72 12.09
N VAL A 278 -3.13 6.71 12.99
CA VAL A 278 -1.99 7.37 13.61
C VAL A 278 -2.22 7.54 15.10
N VAL A 279 -1.15 7.48 15.88
CA VAL A 279 -1.17 7.74 17.32
C VAL A 279 -0.54 9.10 17.59
N ALA A 280 -1.29 10.01 18.21
CA ALA A 280 -0.79 11.31 18.63
C ALA A 280 0.05 11.22 19.92
N ALA A 281 0.85 12.25 20.20
CA ALA A 281 1.77 12.27 21.33
C ALA A 281 1.11 12.11 22.72
N ASP A 282 -0.17 12.42 22.83
CA ASP A 282 -0.98 12.25 24.06
C ASP A 282 -1.69 10.88 24.14
N GLY A 283 -1.45 10.00 23.14
CA GLY A 283 -2.03 8.66 23.06
C GLY A 283 -3.42 8.59 22.42
N HIS A 284 -3.98 9.70 21.95
CA HIS A 284 -5.17 9.66 21.13
C HIS A 284 -4.87 9.02 19.76
N ILE A 285 -5.85 8.29 19.23
CA ILE A 285 -5.72 7.61 17.92
C ILE A 285 -6.70 8.27 16.96
N TYR A 286 -6.19 8.62 15.79
CA TYR A 286 -6.96 9.13 14.66
C TYR A 286 -6.83 8.20 13.47
N VAL A 287 -7.90 8.04 12.72
CA VAL A 287 -7.91 7.21 11.50
C VAL A 287 -8.45 8.06 10.36
N SER A 288 -7.65 8.23 9.31
CA SER A 288 -8.09 8.84 8.07
C SER A 288 -8.60 7.78 7.11
N PHE A 289 -9.55 8.15 6.25
CA PHE A 289 -10.05 7.28 5.19
C PHE A 289 -10.74 8.11 4.09
N LEU A 290 -10.88 7.52 2.91
CA LEU A 290 -11.68 8.06 1.82
C LEU A 290 -13.11 7.55 1.92
N ASN A 291 -14.07 8.39 1.50
CA ASN A 291 -15.48 8.00 1.37
C ASN A 291 -16.04 8.55 0.07
N THR A 292 -16.50 7.67 -0.82
CA THR A 292 -17.09 8.09 -2.09
C THR A 292 -18.43 8.77 -1.85
N THR A 293 -18.54 10.04 -2.21
CA THR A 293 -19.73 10.86 -2.01
C THR A 293 -20.56 11.05 -3.27
N ASP A 294 -19.91 10.92 -4.43
CA ASP A 294 -20.58 10.97 -5.74
C ASP A 294 -20.25 9.70 -6.53
N LEU A 295 -21.11 8.69 -6.38
CA LEU A 295 -20.96 7.41 -7.07
C LEU A 295 -20.97 7.53 -8.61
N ALA A 296 -21.56 8.59 -9.17
CA ALA A 296 -21.62 8.77 -10.63
C ALA A 296 -20.29 9.22 -11.21
N THR A 297 -19.52 9.99 -10.48
CA THR A 297 -18.20 10.49 -10.88
C THR A 297 -17.06 9.78 -10.15
N GLY A 298 -17.34 9.05 -9.07
CA GLY A 298 -16.33 8.39 -8.24
C GLY A 298 -15.53 9.35 -7.36
N ARG A 299 -16.05 10.56 -7.12
CA ARG A 299 -15.38 11.55 -6.26
C ARG A 299 -15.53 11.22 -4.80
N ASP A 300 -14.47 11.50 -4.05
CA ASP A 300 -14.33 11.18 -2.64
C ASP A 300 -14.28 12.42 -1.75
N ASP A 301 -14.60 12.20 -0.48
CA ASP A 301 -14.24 13.08 0.61
C ASP A 301 -13.19 12.39 1.49
N TYR A 302 -12.19 13.12 1.94
CA TYR A 302 -11.27 12.66 2.98
C TYR A 302 -11.92 12.88 4.34
N GLU A 303 -11.94 11.82 5.16
CA GLU A 303 -12.57 11.79 6.49
C GLU A 303 -11.54 11.42 7.56
N VAL A 304 -11.73 11.92 8.77
CA VAL A 304 -10.93 11.55 9.94
C VAL A 304 -11.87 11.23 11.11
N VAL A 305 -11.62 10.11 11.78
CA VAL A 305 -12.33 9.71 13.00
C VAL A 305 -11.34 9.50 14.15
N GLN A 306 -11.69 10.00 15.33
CA GLN A 306 -10.98 9.66 16.56
C GLN A 306 -11.53 8.35 17.14
N VAL A 307 -10.65 7.43 17.52
CA VAL A 307 -11.03 6.16 18.12
C VAL A 307 -10.42 5.97 19.51
N SER A 308 -11.08 5.20 20.34
CA SER A 308 -10.63 4.88 21.70
C SER A 308 -9.41 3.94 21.64
N PRO A 309 -8.27 4.29 22.23
CA PRO A 309 -7.13 3.39 22.30
C PRO A 309 -7.42 2.11 23.11
N ALA A 310 -8.41 2.13 24.00
CA ALA A 310 -8.75 0.96 24.81
C ALA A 310 -9.62 -0.07 24.07
N THR A 311 -10.41 0.35 23.07
CA THR A 311 -11.43 -0.53 22.45
C THR A 311 -11.44 -0.49 20.92
N GLY A 312 -10.75 0.47 20.31
CA GLY A 312 -10.85 0.75 18.88
C GLY A 312 -12.15 1.45 18.46
N ALA A 313 -13.14 1.58 19.36
CA ALA A 313 -14.43 2.16 19.00
C ALA A 313 -14.33 3.66 18.70
N PRO A 314 -15.20 4.21 17.81
CA PRO A 314 -15.19 5.64 17.52
C PRO A 314 -15.60 6.44 18.76
N VAL A 315 -14.89 7.54 19.01
CA VAL A 315 -15.20 8.49 20.10
C VAL A 315 -16.29 9.46 19.67
N ALA A 316 -16.28 9.83 18.40
CA ALA A 316 -17.27 10.71 17.78
C ALA A 316 -17.49 10.28 16.31
N ALA A 317 -18.43 10.90 15.62
CA ALA A 317 -18.62 10.71 14.19
C ALA A 317 -17.38 11.20 13.41
N PRO A 318 -17.09 10.62 12.22
CA PRO A 318 -16.06 11.13 11.34
C PRO A 318 -16.25 12.62 11.01
N VAL A 319 -15.14 13.32 10.83
CA VAL A 319 -15.08 14.73 10.45
C VAL A 319 -14.50 14.83 9.06
N LYS A 320 -15.21 15.48 8.15
CA LYS A 320 -14.72 15.74 6.80
C LYS A 320 -13.52 16.69 6.83
N VAL A 321 -12.43 16.26 6.20
CA VAL A 321 -11.22 17.07 5.98
C VAL A 321 -11.40 17.94 4.75
N ALA A 322 -11.70 17.33 3.61
CA ALA A 322 -11.84 18.01 2.33
C ALA A 322 -12.53 17.11 1.29
N THR A 323 -13.04 17.75 0.23
CA THR A 323 -13.37 17.04 -1.01
C THR A 323 -12.09 16.80 -1.82
N VAL A 324 -11.95 15.58 -2.32
CA VAL A 324 -10.87 15.10 -3.16
C VAL A 324 -11.31 15.21 -4.63
N ILE A 325 -10.41 15.67 -5.50
CA ILE A 325 -10.68 15.82 -6.94
C ILE A 325 -10.03 14.65 -7.68
N ASP A 326 -10.67 13.51 -7.63
CA ASP A 326 -10.14 12.22 -8.08
C ASP A 326 -11.14 11.38 -8.87
N GLY A 327 -12.23 11.97 -9.29
CA GLY A 327 -13.26 11.27 -10.07
C GLY A 327 -12.76 10.78 -11.43
N ALA A 328 -13.49 9.84 -12.00
CA ALA A 328 -13.22 9.30 -13.34
C ALA A 328 -13.23 10.36 -14.46
N THR A 329 -13.78 11.53 -14.20
CA THR A 329 -13.76 12.68 -15.12
C THR A 329 -12.50 13.53 -14.98
N ASP A 330 -11.72 13.35 -13.91
CA ASP A 330 -10.54 14.14 -13.59
C ASP A 330 -9.26 13.47 -14.08
N TYR A 331 -9.24 12.15 -14.12
CA TYR A 331 -8.11 11.35 -14.58
C TYR A 331 -8.38 10.66 -15.93
N PRO A 332 -7.36 10.45 -16.77
CA PRO A 332 -7.49 9.52 -17.89
C PRO A 332 -7.71 8.10 -17.37
N LEU A 333 -8.34 7.27 -18.18
CA LEU A 333 -8.65 5.89 -17.83
C LEU A 333 -7.86 4.92 -18.71
N ALA A 334 -7.17 3.98 -18.05
CA ALA A 334 -6.59 2.82 -18.70
C ALA A 334 -7.24 1.55 -18.13
N PHE A 335 -7.82 0.72 -19.01
CA PHE A 335 -8.53 -0.50 -18.59
C PHE A 335 -9.64 -0.25 -17.56
N GLY A 336 -10.33 0.89 -17.68
CA GLY A 336 -11.39 1.29 -16.74
C GLY A 336 -10.89 1.78 -15.38
N ARG A 337 -9.60 2.03 -15.22
CA ARG A 337 -8.98 2.54 -13.97
C ARG A 337 -8.32 3.89 -14.22
N GLN A 338 -8.31 4.71 -13.20
CA GLN A 338 -7.59 5.98 -13.19
C GLN A 338 -6.10 5.75 -13.38
N THR A 339 -5.47 6.61 -14.18
CA THR A 339 -4.03 6.60 -14.45
C THR A 339 -3.53 8.03 -14.71
N TYR A 340 -2.27 8.18 -15.09
CA TYR A 340 -1.65 9.45 -15.50
C TYR A 340 -1.33 9.45 -16.98
N GLN A 341 -0.97 10.62 -17.52
CA GLN A 341 -0.49 10.70 -18.91
C GLN A 341 0.67 9.73 -19.15
N ASP A 342 0.74 9.20 -20.36
CA ASP A 342 1.78 8.25 -20.79
C ASP A 342 1.95 7.04 -19.86
N SER A 343 0.86 6.63 -19.19
CA SER A 343 0.86 5.53 -18.23
C SER A 343 -0.39 4.69 -18.34
N VAL A 344 -0.32 3.48 -17.80
CA VAL A 344 -1.46 2.59 -17.68
C VAL A 344 -1.56 1.93 -16.31
N PHE A 345 -0.63 2.23 -15.40
CA PHE A 345 -0.75 1.78 -14.02
C PHE A 345 -1.90 2.51 -13.31
N ARG A 346 -2.57 1.77 -12.45
CA ARG A 346 -3.66 2.36 -11.65
C ARG A 346 -3.12 3.36 -10.65
N THR A 347 -3.90 4.38 -10.40
CA THR A 347 -3.66 5.35 -9.33
C THR A 347 -4.94 5.68 -8.60
N TRP A 348 -4.81 6.26 -7.43
CA TRP A 348 -5.87 6.85 -6.64
C TRP A 348 -5.34 7.92 -5.70
N ALA A 349 -6.23 8.70 -5.14
CA ALA A 349 -5.90 9.84 -4.31
C ALA A 349 -5.49 9.48 -2.87
N ALA A 350 -5.28 8.21 -2.54
CA ALA A 350 -4.94 7.80 -1.19
C ALA A 350 -3.62 8.40 -0.72
N GLY A 351 -3.56 8.66 0.56
CA GLY A 351 -2.40 9.07 1.33
C GLY A 351 -2.62 8.68 2.78
N ASN A 352 -2.20 9.50 3.73
CA ASN A 352 -2.31 9.16 5.14
C ASN A 352 -2.56 10.37 6.05
N ILE A 353 -2.82 10.08 7.32
CA ILE A 353 -2.78 11.05 8.41
C ILE A 353 -1.47 10.96 9.16
N ALA A 354 -0.92 12.11 9.56
CA ALA A 354 0.26 12.24 10.41
C ALA A 354 -0.07 13.06 11.65
N ALA A 355 0.59 12.76 12.79
CA ALA A 355 0.45 13.48 14.05
C ALA A 355 1.80 14.06 14.48
N ASP A 356 1.78 15.33 14.88
CA ASP A 356 2.98 16.05 15.32
C ASP A 356 3.42 15.54 16.71
N PRO A 357 4.64 14.99 16.86
CA PRO A 357 5.12 14.48 18.14
C PRO A 357 5.36 15.59 19.18
N THR A 358 5.42 16.86 18.77
CA THR A 358 5.62 18.02 19.63
C THR A 358 4.32 18.69 20.06
N ASN A 359 3.22 18.43 19.33
CA ASN A 359 1.91 19.04 19.57
C ASN A 359 0.78 18.05 19.27
N PRO A 360 0.16 17.40 20.25
CA PRO A 360 -0.87 16.38 20.04
C PRO A 360 -2.14 16.90 19.36
N ALA A 361 -2.36 18.22 19.37
CA ALA A 361 -3.49 18.83 18.68
C ALA A 361 -3.22 19.11 17.19
N HIS A 362 -1.96 18.96 16.74
CA HIS A 362 -1.55 19.23 15.37
C HIS A 362 -1.49 17.93 14.57
N LEU A 363 -2.34 17.86 13.54
CA LEU A 363 -2.47 16.74 12.62
C LEU A 363 -2.36 17.24 11.19
N ALA A 364 -1.88 16.40 10.29
CA ALA A 364 -1.94 16.64 8.86
C ALA A 364 -2.54 15.43 8.14
N VAL A 365 -3.35 15.66 7.13
CA VAL A 365 -3.75 14.67 6.13
C VAL A 365 -3.10 15.05 4.81
N VAL A 366 -2.47 14.08 4.16
CA VAL A 366 -1.83 14.23 2.84
C VAL A 366 -2.48 13.25 1.85
N TRP A 367 -2.66 13.71 0.61
CA TRP A 367 -3.19 12.89 -0.48
C TRP A 367 -2.70 13.46 -1.81
N SER A 368 -3.00 12.80 -2.93
CA SER A 368 -2.78 13.39 -4.25
C SER A 368 -4.10 13.53 -4.99
N ASP A 369 -4.30 14.65 -5.70
CA ASP A 369 -5.46 14.83 -6.55
C ASP A 369 -5.21 15.79 -7.73
N MET A 370 -6.21 15.94 -8.59
CA MET A 370 -6.14 16.67 -9.85
C MET A 370 -6.68 18.11 -9.76
N ARG A 371 -6.76 18.70 -8.56
CA ARG A 371 -7.36 20.06 -8.40
C ARG A 371 -6.65 21.15 -9.16
N ASP A 372 -5.38 20.99 -9.45
CA ASP A 372 -4.57 21.95 -10.20
C ASP A 372 -4.58 21.68 -11.72
N SER A 373 -5.30 20.65 -12.15
CA SER A 373 -5.52 20.42 -13.58
C SER A 373 -6.57 21.38 -14.14
N ALA A 374 -6.24 22.05 -15.24
CA ALA A 374 -7.09 23.10 -15.82
C ALA A 374 -8.40 22.56 -16.42
N THR A 375 -8.46 21.28 -16.80
CA THR A 375 -9.62 20.64 -17.42
C THR A 375 -9.63 19.16 -17.12
N PRO A 376 -10.81 18.52 -17.04
CA PRO A 376 -10.89 17.06 -16.95
C PRO A 376 -10.08 16.38 -18.05
N ALA A 377 -9.35 15.33 -17.71
CA ALA A 377 -8.57 14.58 -18.67
C ALA A 377 -9.47 13.76 -19.60
N PRO A 378 -9.14 13.64 -20.91
CA PRO A 378 -9.82 12.71 -21.80
C PRO A 378 -9.52 11.26 -21.37
N SER A 379 -10.36 10.31 -21.78
CA SER A 379 -10.21 8.90 -21.43
C SER A 379 -8.94 8.22 -21.97
N ASP A 380 -8.32 8.78 -23.02
CA ASP A 380 -7.08 8.25 -23.57
C ASP A 380 -5.86 8.70 -22.74
N PRO A 381 -5.17 7.77 -22.03
CA PRO A 381 -4.07 8.13 -21.12
C PRO A 381 -2.84 8.69 -21.85
N TYR A 382 -2.66 8.42 -23.15
CA TYR A 382 -1.49 8.90 -23.91
C TYR A 382 -1.70 10.26 -24.57
N THR A 383 -2.93 10.72 -24.67
CA THR A 383 -3.26 12.06 -25.19
C THR A 383 -3.65 13.03 -24.09
N ALA A 384 -4.05 12.55 -22.93
CA ALA A 384 -4.38 13.36 -21.77
C ALA A 384 -3.12 14.04 -21.20
N LYS A 385 -3.30 15.26 -20.71
CA LYS A 385 -2.28 15.94 -19.92
C LYS A 385 -2.74 15.96 -18.46
N THR A 386 -1.91 15.42 -17.59
CA THR A 386 -2.18 15.37 -16.16
C THR A 386 -1.27 16.33 -15.40
N ASN A 387 -1.73 16.80 -14.26
CA ASN A 387 -1.00 17.57 -13.27
C ASN A 387 -1.59 17.26 -11.91
N SER A 388 -1.25 16.08 -11.40
CA SER A 388 -1.62 15.65 -10.04
C SER A 388 -0.63 16.23 -9.05
N ASP A 389 -1.15 16.89 -8.02
CA ASP A 389 -0.34 17.41 -6.92
C ASP A 389 -0.57 16.64 -5.63
N VAL A 390 0.45 16.63 -4.78
CA VAL A 390 0.28 16.29 -3.36
C VAL A 390 -0.39 17.46 -2.66
N ILE A 391 -1.48 17.15 -1.97
CA ILE A 391 -2.32 18.09 -1.24
C ILE A 391 -2.14 17.86 0.25
N VAL A 392 -2.14 18.95 1.03
CA VAL A 392 -2.05 18.92 2.49
C VAL A 392 -3.20 19.70 3.11
N SER A 393 -3.80 19.15 4.15
CA SER A 393 -4.71 19.86 5.06
C SER A 393 -4.26 19.61 6.50
N GLN A 394 -4.27 20.65 7.33
CA GLN A 394 -3.82 20.58 8.72
C GLN A 394 -4.95 20.92 9.69
N SER A 395 -4.92 20.27 10.85
CA SER A 395 -5.74 20.62 12.01
C SER A 395 -4.83 21.02 13.17
N PHE A 396 -5.19 22.10 13.88
CA PHE A 396 -4.52 22.54 15.11
C PHE A 396 -5.38 22.36 16.36
N ASN A 397 -6.47 21.62 16.23
CA ASN A 397 -7.44 21.38 17.31
C ASN A 397 -7.90 19.92 17.35
N ALA A 398 -6.93 19.01 17.20
CA ALA A 398 -7.13 17.56 17.35
C ALA A 398 -8.19 17.00 16.38
N GLY A 399 -8.18 17.47 15.13
CA GLY A 399 -9.07 16.99 14.07
C GLY A 399 -10.48 17.58 14.07
N ALA A 400 -10.79 18.52 14.99
CA ALA A 400 -12.13 19.12 15.06
C ALA A 400 -12.43 20.03 13.86
N THR A 401 -11.42 20.71 13.31
CA THR A 401 -11.51 21.48 12.07
C THR A 401 -10.20 21.40 11.28
N TRP A 402 -10.29 21.58 9.98
CA TRP A 402 -9.18 21.44 9.05
C TRP A 402 -8.98 22.70 8.20
N SER A 403 -7.73 22.96 7.83
CA SER A 403 -7.40 24.05 6.91
C SER A 403 -7.92 23.76 5.50
N ALA A 404 -8.01 24.78 4.67
CA ALA A 404 -8.25 24.58 3.24
C ALA A 404 -7.13 23.69 2.65
N PRO A 405 -7.48 22.76 1.75
CA PRO A 405 -6.50 21.94 1.04
C PRO A 405 -5.49 22.81 0.30
N THR A 406 -4.21 22.55 0.50
CA THR A 406 -3.10 23.32 -0.08
C THR A 406 -2.21 22.37 -0.90
N PRO A 407 -2.06 22.58 -2.21
CA PRO A 407 -1.15 21.81 -3.05
C PRO A 407 0.30 22.19 -2.77
N LEU A 408 1.22 21.24 -2.98
CA LEU A 408 2.66 21.53 -2.99
C LEU A 408 3.06 22.41 -4.18
N GLY A 409 2.28 22.40 -5.26
CA GLY A 409 2.47 23.24 -6.44
C GLY A 409 3.73 22.89 -7.24
N LEU A 410 4.06 21.63 -7.35
CA LEU A 410 5.17 21.13 -8.16
C LEU A 410 4.71 20.89 -9.61
N PRO A 411 5.58 21.05 -10.61
CA PRO A 411 5.21 20.75 -11.99
C PRO A 411 5.09 19.24 -12.24
N GLY A 412 4.14 18.83 -13.09
CA GLY A 412 3.90 17.43 -13.43
C GLY A 412 3.20 16.66 -12.31
N ASP A 413 3.13 15.35 -12.44
CA ASP A 413 2.40 14.51 -11.49
C ASP A 413 3.23 14.16 -10.26
N GLN A 414 2.65 14.33 -9.07
CA GLN A 414 3.09 13.69 -7.84
C GLN A 414 1.98 12.78 -7.33
N PHE A 415 2.37 11.60 -6.83
CA PHE A 415 1.39 10.58 -6.45
C PHE A 415 1.88 9.67 -5.31
N MET A 416 0.93 8.95 -4.73
CA MET A 416 1.12 8.04 -3.59
C MET A 416 1.92 8.70 -2.47
N PRO A 417 1.48 9.87 -1.94
CA PRO A 417 2.20 10.56 -0.90
C PRO A 417 2.09 9.84 0.43
N TRP A 418 3.13 9.99 1.26
CA TRP A 418 3.10 9.56 2.64
C TRP A 418 3.72 10.62 3.55
N GLY A 419 2.92 11.15 4.49
CA GLY A 419 3.34 12.20 5.42
C GLY A 419 3.74 11.63 6.77
N VAL A 420 4.82 12.15 7.34
CA VAL A 420 5.20 11.96 8.75
C VAL A 420 5.71 13.27 9.32
N TYR A 421 5.55 13.50 10.61
CA TYR A 421 6.25 14.59 11.28
C TYR A 421 7.61 14.12 11.79
N ASP A 422 8.64 14.93 11.59
CA ASP A 422 9.94 14.72 12.23
C ASP A 422 9.90 15.10 13.73
N THR A 423 11.01 14.84 14.43
CA THR A 423 11.12 15.11 15.87
C THR A 423 11.03 16.59 16.25
N SER A 424 11.07 17.49 15.28
CA SER A 424 10.97 18.96 15.46
C SER A 424 9.58 19.50 15.07
N GLY A 425 8.65 18.63 14.69
CA GLY A 425 7.29 19.02 14.28
C GLY A 425 7.20 19.58 12.87
N HIS A 426 8.18 19.31 11.99
CA HIS A 426 8.07 19.62 10.58
C HIS A 426 7.47 18.44 9.82
N LEU A 427 6.49 18.71 8.98
CA LEU A 427 5.90 17.71 8.10
C LEU A 427 6.90 17.35 6.99
N ARG A 428 7.14 16.04 6.84
CA ARG A 428 7.92 15.43 5.76
C ARG A 428 6.98 14.60 4.92
N ILE A 429 7.06 14.72 3.59
CA ILE A 429 6.17 14.00 2.66
C ILE A 429 7.02 13.29 1.61
N GLY A 430 7.03 11.96 1.65
CA GLY A 430 7.55 11.12 0.58
C GLY A 430 6.54 11.01 -0.55
N MET A 431 6.99 10.97 -1.80
CA MET A 431 6.11 10.88 -2.97
C MET A 431 6.85 10.37 -4.20
N PHE A 432 6.17 9.67 -5.05
CA PHE A 432 6.60 9.52 -6.44
C PHE A 432 6.45 10.86 -7.14
N ASP A 433 7.45 11.26 -7.90
CA ASP A 433 7.60 12.63 -8.39
C ASP A 433 8.05 12.65 -9.85
N ARG A 434 7.19 13.15 -10.71
CA ARG A 434 7.46 13.38 -12.13
C ARG A 434 8.00 14.77 -12.44
N SER A 435 8.07 15.69 -11.46
CA SER A 435 8.67 17.01 -11.66
C SER A 435 10.17 16.94 -12.03
N VAL A 436 10.77 15.77 -11.85
CA VAL A 436 12.16 15.44 -12.23
C VAL A 436 12.32 15.16 -13.72
N ASP A 437 11.23 14.95 -14.43
CA ASP A 437 11.17 14.72 -15.87
C ASP A 437 10.27 15.77 -16.55
N PRO A 438 10.83 16.71 -17.34
CA PRO A 438 10.05 17.72 -18.02
C PRO A 438 8.97 17.19 -18.98
N ALA A 439 9.06 15.93 -19.39
CA ALA A 439 8.05 15.28 -20.22
C ALA A 439 6.86 14.73 -19.40
N ASN A 440 6.94 14.79 -18.06
CA ASN A 440 5.96 14.21 -17.15
C ASN A 440 5.69 12.73 -17.40
N HIS A 441 6.74 11.96 -17.61
CA HIS A 441 6.71 10.57 -18.09
C HIS A 441 7.38 9.62 -17.07
N LYS A 442 8.66 9.89 -16.75
CA LYS A 442 9.43 9.14 -15.78
C LYS A 442 9.20 9.69 -14.38
N TYR A 443 9.36 8.85 -13.39
CA TYR A 443 9.27 9.27 -12.00
C TYR A 443 10.56 8.97 -11.23
N GLY A 444 10.82 9.80 -10.24
CA GLY A 444 11.75 9.54 -9.15
C GLY A 444 10.99 9.44 -7.83
N TYR A 445 11.70 9.29 -6.73
CA TYR A 445 11.16 9.43 -5.39
C TYR A 445 11.74 10.67 -4.73
N SER A 446 10.88 11.53 -4.20
CA SER A 446 11.23 12.80 -3.57
C SER A 446 10.67 12.88 -2.15
N VAL A 447 11.35 13.67 -1.32
CA VAL A 447 10.84 14.07 0.00
C VAL A 447 10.69 15.57 0.05
N ALA A 448 9.47 16.05 0.29
CA ALA A 448 9.18 17.43 0.61
C ALA A 448 9.30 17.65 2.12
N THR A 449 9.96 18.75 2.53
CA THR A 449 10.19 19.12 3.92
C THR A 449 9.56 20.47 4.18
N GLU A 450 8.68 20.54 5.17
CA GLU A 450 8.10 21.79 5.61
C GLU A 450 9.18 22.71 6.19
N THR A 451 9.20 23.98 5.77
CA THR A 451 10.27 24.93 6.16
C THR A 451 10.08 25.54 7.54
N GLY A 452 8.88 25.43 8.10
CA GLY A 452 8.53 25.85 9.45
C GLY A 452 7.22 25.20 9.86
N ALA A 453 7.14 24.69 11.08
CA ALA A 453 6.00 23.92 11.56
C ALA A 453 4.66 24.65 11.31
N GLY A 454 3.74 24.01 10.62
CA GLY A 454 2.41 24.51 10.28
C GLY A 454 2.36 25.60 9.21
N THR A 455 3.46 25.84 8.46
CA THR A 455 3.50 26.91 7.44
C THR A 455 2.96 26.46 6.08
N LEU A 456 2.90 25.16 5.80
CA LEU A 456 2.56 24.58 4.48
C LEU A 456 3.46 25.12 3.35
N THR A 457 4.70 25.48 3.69
CA THR A 457 5.73 25.89 2.73
C THR A 457 6.83 24.84 2.74
N PHE A 458 7.14 24.30 1.58
CA PHE A 458 8.00 23.13 1.46
C PHE A 458 9.24 23.40 0.62
N THR A 459 10.32 22.74 0.99
CA THR A 459 11.48 22.49 0.11
C THR A 459 11.45 21.02 -0.30
N LYS A 460 11.91 20.71 -1.51
CA LYS A 460 11.91 19.34 -2.03
C LYS A 460 13.33 18.86 -2.28
N ALA A 461 13.63 17.62 -1.91
CA ALA A 461 14.85 16.91 -2.28
C ALA A 461 14.48 15.63 -3.03
N VAL A 462 15.16 15.39 -4.17
CA VAL A 462 15.05 14.11 -4.88
C VAL A 462 15.92 13.10 -4.15
N VAL A 463 15.32 11.97 -3.76
CA VAL A 463 15.96 10.91 -2.98
C VAL A 463 16.47 9.80 -3.89
N SER A 464 15.69 9.46 -4.93
CA SER A 464 16.10 8.45 -5.90
C SER A 464 17.27 8.95 -6.75
N THR A 465 18.29 8.10 -6.93
CA THR A 465 19.48 8.41 -7.76
C THR A 465 19.31 8.03 -9.22
N ALA A 466 18.20 7.40 -9.58
CA ALA A 466 17.79 7.09 -10.94
C ALA A 466 16.29 7.33 -11.11
N LEU A 467 15.84 7.39 -12.36
CA LEU A 467 14.42 7.52 -12.70
C LEU A 467 13.87 6.18 -13.16
N SER A 468 12.67 5.88 -12.74
CA SER A 468 11.87 4.77 -13.21
C SER A 468 11.04 5.18 -14.43
N ASP A 469 10.99 4.31 -15.44
CA ASP A 469 10.24 4.55 -16.68
C ASP A 469 9.09 3.54 -16.82
N PRO A 470 7.85 3.93 -16.49
CA PRO A 470 6.72 3.00 -16.50
C PRO A 470 6.28 2.58 -17.90
N THR A 471 6.89 3.09 -18.97
CA THR A 471 6.52 2.79 -20.35
C THR A 471 7.45 1.79 -21.03
N THR A 472 8.62 1.49 -20.46
CA THR A 472 9.70 0.76 -21.15
C THR A 472 9.88 -0.69 -20.73
N GLY A 473 8.87 -1.32 -20.18
CA GLY A 473 9.01 -2.76 -20.11
C GLY A 473 9.06 -3.32 -18.71
N ASP A 474 8.01 -3.06 -17.98
CA ASP A 474 7.69 -3.94 -16.89
C ASP A 474 7.50 -5.36 -17.45
N ARG A 475 8.38 -6.21 -17.03
CA ARG A 475 8.34 -7.59 -17.43
C ARG A 475 7.19 -8.38 -16.79
N TRP A 476 6.72 -7.90 -15.67
CA TRP A 476 5.77 -8.62 -14.82
C TRP A 476 4.31 -8.23 -15.08
N PHE A 477 4.03 -6.93 -15.10
CA PHE A 477 2.70 -6.39 -15.35
C PHE A 477 2.60 -5.66 -16.70
N PRO A 478 3.08 -6.24 -17.82
CA PRO A 478 3.11 -5.53 -19.09
C PRO A 478 1.70 -5.36 -19.62
N ARG A 479 1.41 -4.16 -20.13
CA ARG A 479 0.15 -3.86 -20.81
C ARG A 479 0.38 -3.06 -22.06
N THR A 480 -0.34 -3.40 -23.10
CA THR A 480 -0.34 -2.68 -24.36
C THR A 480 -1.69 -2.02 -24.57
N VAL A 481 -1.73 -0.70 -24.53
CA VAL A 481 -2.85 0.14 -24.96
C VAL A 481 -2.47 1.02 -26.15
N ASN A 482 -1.17 1.25 -26.35
CA ASN A 482 -0.60 2.01 -27.45
C ASN A 482 0.60 1.23 -28.02
N PRO A 483 0.66 0.99 -29.35
CA PRO A 483 1.79 0.30 -29.99
C PRO A 483 3.16 0.97 -29.75
N ALA A 484 3.18 2.27 -29.41
CA ALA A 484 4.41 2.97 -29.07
C ALA A 484 4.96 2.58 -27.68
N PHE A 485 4.12 2.00 -26.83
CA PHE A 485 4.47 1.60 -25.45
C PHE A 485 3.99 0.17 -25.18
N PRO A 486 4.56 -0.83 -25.87
CA PRO A 486 4.04 -2.20 -25.85
C PRO A 486 4.20 -2.93 -24.53
N ASN A 487 5.01 -2.41 -23.62
CA ASN A 487 5.34 -3.01 -22.34
C ASN A 487 5.16 -2.03 -21.15
N ALA A 488 4.24 -1.08 -21.27
CA ALA A 488 3.96 -0.17 -20.17
C ALA A 488 3.46 -0.95 -18.95
N THR A 489 3.92 -0.59 -17.74
CA THR A 489 3.51 -1.27 -16.52
C THR A 489 2.06 -0.94 -16.17
N ALA A 490 1.29 -1.95 -15.79
CA ALA A 490 -0.11 -1.81 -15.39
C ALA A 490 -0.31 -1.67 -13.87
N PHE A 491 0.72 -1.97 -13.09
CA PHE A 491 0.69 -1.91 -11.64
C PHE A 491 2.09 -1.67 -11.10
N LEU A 492 2.23 -0.76 -10.15
CA LEU A 492 3.46 -0.49 -9.40
C LEU A 492 3.19 -0.29 -7.90
N GLY A 493 2.09 -0.88 -7.44
CA GLY A 493 1.58 -0.71 -6.08
C GLY A 493 0.54 0.41 -5.97
N ASP A 494 -0.01 0.54 -4.78
CA ASP A 494 -1.00 1.55 -4.42
C ASP A 494 -0.45 2.61 -3.46
N TYR A 495 0.70 2.34 -2.83
CA TYR A 495 1.34 3.21 -1.85
C TYR A 495 2.84 2.95 -1.74
N SER A 496 3.54 3.90 -1.12
CA SER A 496 4.91 3.77 -0.60
C SER A 496 5.04 4.61 0.65
N ASN A 497 5.99 4.29 1.52
CA ASN A 497 6.08 4.92 2.83
C ASN A 497 7.43 5.57 3.09
N ILE A 498 7.39 6.57 3.98
CA ILE A 498 8.56 7.08 4.71
C ILE A 498 8.33 6.91 6.20
N ALA A 499 9.40 6.87 6.98
CA ALA A 499 9.33 6.88 8.44
C ALA A 499 10.31 7.89 9.02
N ALA A 500 9.89 8.60 10.08
CA ALA A 500 10.75 9.53 10.79
C ALA A 500 11.83 8.79 11.58
N THR A 501 13.01 9.41 11.69
CA THR A 501 14.13 8.91 12.48
C THR A 501 14.38 9.79 13.70
N ALA A 502 14.97 9.23 14.76
CA ALA A 502 15.20 9.93 16.02
C ALA A 502 16.17 11.12 15.87
N ASP A 503 16.99 11.16 14.82
CA ASP A 503 17.92 12.25 14.51
C ASP A 503 17.28 13.40 13.72
N GLY A 504 15.96 13.35 13.48
CA GLY A 504 15.19 14.40 12.79
C GLY A 504 15.14 14.23 11.27
N GLY A 505 15.78 13.19 10.72
CA GLY A 505 15.67 12.81 9.33
C GLY A 505 14.46 11.90 9.06
N VAL A 506 14.42 11.38 7.84
CA VAL A 506 13.48 10.33 7.44
C VAL A 506 14.19 9.23 6.66
N VAL A 507 13.64 8.04 6.70
CA VAL A 507 13.96 6.96 5.77
C VAL A 507 12.84 6.84 4.76
N ALA A 508 13.19 6.63 3.50
CA ALA A 508 12.27 6.42 2.41
C ALA A 508 12.36 4.97 1.92
N TYR A 509 11.21 4.40 1.57
CA TYR A 509 11.10 3.04 1.07
C TYR A 509 10.06 3.01 -0.05
N TRP A 510 10.51 2.72 -1.28
CA TRP A 510 9.67 2.87 -2.46
C TRP A 510 9.92 1.81 -3.52
N THR A 511 8.95 1.64 -4.41
CA THR A 511 9.04 0.80 -5.61
C THR A 511 9.84 1.52 -6.69
N ASP A 512 10.92 0.89 -7.17
CA ASP A 512 11.84 1.45 -8.16
C ASP A 512 12.04 0.47 -9.32
N MET A 513 11.98 0.96 -10.56
CA MET A 513 12.07 0.14 -11.77
C MET A 513 13.41 0.32 -12.50
N ARG A 514 14.47 0.77 -11.81
CA ARG A 514 15.78 1.04 -12.45
C ARG A 514 16.54 -0.21 -12.87
N ASN A 515 16.27 -1.36 -12.27
CA ASN A 515 16.99 -2.59 -12.50
C ASN A 515 16.31 -3.45 -13.55
N ASP A 516 17.14 -4.11 -14.36
CA ASP A 516 16.66 -5.12 -15.30
C ASP A 516 16.56 -6.49 -14.62
N ALA A 517 15.42 -7.15 -14.82
CA ALA A 517 15.19 -8.52 -14.42
C ALA A 517 15.19 -9.44 -15.63
N THR A 518 15.82 -10.61 -15.52
CA THR A 518 15.82 -11.64 -16.57
C THR A 518 15.16 -12.90 -16.07
N PHE A 519 14.10 -13.34 -16.76
CA PHE A 519 13.42 -14.58 -16.45
C PHE A 519 13.03 -15.31 -17.75
N ALA A 520 13.26 -16.63 -17.78
CA ALA A 520 12.94 -17.47 -18.92
C ALA A 520 13.49 -16.95 -20.27
N GLY A 521 14.69 -16.34 -20.26
CA GLY A 521 15.39 -15.86 -21.46
C GLY A 521 14.92 -14.53 -22.01
N ALA A 522 14.05 -13.81 -21.30
CA ALA A 522 13.68 -12.44 -21.66
C ALA A 522 14.02 -11.46 -20.53
N THR A 523 14.49 -10.28 -20.89
CA THR A 523 14.89 -9.21 -20.00
C THR A 523 13.94 -8.03 -20.11
N GLY A 524 13.63 -7.40 -18.99
CA GLY A 524 12.85 -6.17 -18.88
C GLY A 524 13.06 -5.55 -17.51
N HIS A 525 12.52 -4.36 -17.27
CA HIS A 525 12.59 -3.75 -15.97
C HIS A 525 11.83 -4.58 -14.93
N GLY A 526 12.39 -4.65 -13.72
CA GLY A 526 11.75 -5.23 -12.54
C GLY A 526 11.37 -4.11 -11.57
N GLU A 527 10.45 -4.41 -10.69
CA GLU A 527 10.10 -3.56 -9.57
C GLU A 527 10.83 -4.04 -8.32
N ASP A 528 11.73 -3.24 -7.79
CA ASP A 528 12.46 -3.55 -6.56
C ASP A 528 12.08 -2.58 -5.45
N ALA A 529 12.16 -3.05 -4.21
CA ALA A 529 12.00 -2.20 -3.04
C ALA A 529 13.35 -1.51 -2.70
N PHE A 530 13.40 -0.19 -2.86
CA PHE A 530 14.59 0.60 -2.57
C PHE A 530 14.45 1.39 -1.28
N PHE A 531 15.57 1.50 -0.58
CA PHE A 531 15.73 2.23 0.67
C PHE A 531 16.70 3.39 0.51
N ALA A 532 16.41 4.52 1.19
CA ALA A 532 17.36 5.62 1.38
C ALA A 532 17.14 6.33 2.71
N LYS A 533 18.21 6.91 3.26
CA LYS A 533 18.17 7.86 4.36
C LYS A 533 18.28 9.28 3.82
N THR A 534 17.45 10.19 4.35
CA THR A 534 17.58 11.63 4.08
C THR A 534 17.72 12.36 5.41
N GLY A 535 18.58 13.36 5.44
CA GLY A 535 18.79 14.21 6.62
C GLY A 535 17.84 15.39 6.66
#